data_d47e3eaae04ad72c39eaae34ca68d3bb
#
_entry.id   d47e3eaae04ad72c39eaae34ca68d3bb
#
_cell.length_a   1.000
_cell.length_b   1.000
_cell.length_c   1.000
_cell.angle_alpha   90.00
_cell.angle_beta   90.00
_cell.angle_gamma   90.00
#
_symmetry.space_group_name_H-M   'P 1'
#
loop_
_entity.id
_entity.type
_entity.pdbx_description
1 polymer ?
#
loop_
_entity_poly.entity_id
_entity_poly.type
_entity_poly.pdbx_seq_one_letter_code
_entity_poly.pdbx_strand_id
1 'polypeptide(L)'
;MARPVTIQDEDILKAAREVFLERGMRATSAEIAARARVSPGILFKRFKTKEALFRAAMTPQGDPDSLLPIDLDARVGKGSVEDTLVELGTHLMEGFSRFIPTTMMAWSNRQEAEPIPRAQHPIVGASERAAKRTRKVADYLAAEARQGRVREGDFDTVAQAFIGALWHHTFLQVMLDKVRKQPAMQQAYVRAVVHALWTGLAPERPSKR
;
A
#
# COMPACT_ATOMS: atom_id res chain seq x y z
N MET A 1 -24.51 -35.94 5.36
CA MET A 1 -25.00 -34.59 5.01
C MET A 1 -23.83 -33.61 5.15
N ALA A 2 -23.37 -33.01 4.07
CA ALA A 2 -22.28 -32.02 4.11
C ALA A 2 -22.78 -30.75 4.81
N ARG A 3 -22.02 -30.29 5.81
CA ARG A 3 -22.28 -29.04 6.55
C ARG A 3 -22.30 -27.88 5.55
N PRO A 4 -23.32 -27.00 5.54
CA PRO A 4 -23.32 -25.86 4.64
C PRO A 4 -22.08 -25.02 4.91
N VAL A 5 -21.24 -24.81 3.89
CA VAL A 5 -20.09 -23.93 3.96
C VAL A 5 -20.64 -22.52 4.14
N THR A 6 -20.48 -21.95 5.32
CA THR A 6 -20.85 -20.56 5.59
C THR A 6 -19.80 -19.67 4.94
N ILE A 7 -20.10 -19.20 3.72
CA ILE A 7 -19.21 -18.28 2.99
C ILE A 7 -19.20 -16.95 3.75
N GLN A 8 -17.99 -16.50 4.10
CA GLN A 8 -17.77 -15.23 4.80
C GLN A 8 -17.89 -14.05 3.83
N ASP A 9 -18.24 -12.87 4.32
CA ASP A 9 -18.29 -11.66 3.50
C ASP A 9 -16.93 -11.35 2.88
N GLU A 10 -15.84 -11.66 3.56
CA GLU A 10 -14.47 -11.49 3.10
C GLU A 10 -14.18 -12.29 1.83
N ASP A 11 -14.67 -13.53 1.71
CA ASP A 11 -14.51 -14.35 0.50
C ASP A 11 -15.25 -13.74 -0.69
N ILE A 12 -16.45 -13.20 -0.43
CA ILE A 12 -17.24 -12.51 -1.46
C ILE A 12 -16.54 -11.22 -1.89
N LEU A 13 -16.05 -10.42 -0.94
CA LEU A 13 -15.35 -9.17 -1.22
C LEU A 13 -14.02 -9.41 -1.97
N LYS A 14 -13.31 -10.49 -1.64
CA LYS A 14 -12.11 -10.89 -2.38
C LYS A 14 -12.43 -11.23 -3.83
N ALA A 15 -13.42 -12.09 -4.05
CA ALA A 15 -13.86 -12.46 -5.41
C ALA A 15 -14.38 -11.24 -6.20
N ALA A 16 -15.17 -10.37 -5.55
CA ALA A 16 -15.66 -9.15 -6.15
C ALA A 16 -14.51 -8.21 -6.56
N ARG A 17 -13.50 -8.06 -5.71
CA ARG A 17 -12.32 -7.25 -6.00
C ARG A 17 -11.58 -7.76 -7.24
N GLU A 18 -11.34 -9.07 -7.33
CA GLU A 18 -10.68 -9.68 -8.48
C GLU A 18 -11.45 -9.38 -9.77
N VAL A 19 -12.77 -9.64 -9.79
CA VAL A 19 -13.60 -9.41 -10.97
C VAL A 19 -13.68 -7.93 -11.35
N PHE A 20 -13.80 -7.03 -10.37
CA PHE A 20 -13.79 -5.60 -10.63
C PHE A 20 -12.43 -5.10 -11.16
N LEU A 21 -11.33 -5.63 -10.69
CA LEU A 21 -10.00 -5.29 -11.22
C LEU A 21 -9.80 -5.78 -12.65
N GLU A 22 -10.39 -6.95 -13.01
CA GLU A 22 -10.33 -7.51 -14.36
C GLU A 22 -11.26 -6.80 -15.35
N ARG A 23 -12.48 -6.42 -14.92
CA ARG A 23 -13.58 -6.00 -15.80
C ARG A 23 -14.03 -4.56 -15.59
N GLY A 24 -13.52 -3.89 -14.55
CA GLY A 24 -14.02 -2.58 -14.15
C GLY A 24 -15.49 -2.63 -13.72
N MET A 25 -16.20 -1.53 -13.92
CA MET A 25 -17.65 -1.45 -13.65
C MET A 25 -18.50 -2.24 -14.64
N ARG A 26 -17.94 -2.81 -15.69
CA ARG A 26 -18.64 -3.75 -16.59
C ARG A 26 -18.82 -5.14 -15.95
N ALA A 27 -18.12 -5.43 -14.84
CA ALA A 27 -18.32 -6.65 -14.06
C ALA A 27 -19.81 -6.85 -13.75
N THR A 28 -20.34 -8.03 -13.98
CA THR A 28 -21.73 -8.36 -13.66
C THR A 28 -21.81 -9.03 -12.28
N SER A 29 -22.95 -8.88 -11.61
CA SER A 29 -23.20 -9.58 -10.35
C SER A 29 -23.19 -11.10 -10.51
N ALA A 30 -23.51 -11.61 -11.71
CA ALA A 30 -23.46 -13.03 -12.02
C ALA A 30 -21.99 -13.54 -12.07
N GLU A 31 -21.08 -12.81 -12.70
CA GLU A 31 -19.65 -13.13 -12.72
C GLU A 31 -19.04 -13.13 -11.32
N ILE A 32 -19.39 -12.13 -10.52
CA ILE A 32 -18.93 -12.05 -9.13
C ILE A 32 -19.48 -13.21 -8.31
N ALA A 33 -20.77 -13.51 -8.43
CA ALA A 33 -21.40 -14.61 -7.73
C ALA A 33 -20.76 -15.97 -8.11
N ALA A 34 -20.51 -16.20 -9.39
CA ALA A 34 -19.83 -17.40 -9.89
C ALA A 34 -18.41 -17.51 -9.31
N ARG A 35 -17.62 -16.42 -9.31
CA ARG A 35 -16.26 -16.38 -8.73
C ARG A 35 -16.27 -16.62 -7.23
N ALA A 36 -17.24 -16.05 -6.50
CA ALA A 36 -17.42 -16.23 -5.06
C ALA A 36 -18.09 -17.57 -4.70
N ARG A 37 -18.53 -18.35 -5.67
CA ARG A 37 -19.28 -19.61 -5.48
C ARG A 37 -20.56 -19.43 -4.64
N VAL A 38 -21.26 -18.35 -4.88
CA VAL A 38 -22.57 -18.04 -4.28
C VAL A 38 -23.62 -17.80 -5.33
N SER A 39 -24.91 -17.76 -4.94
CA SER A 39 -25.95 -17.30 -5.84
C SER A 39 -25.97 -15.76 -5.91
N PRO A 40 -26.41 -15.15 -7.04
CA PRO A 40 -26.58 -13.69 -7.12
C PRO A 40 -27.50 -13.13 -6.02
N GLY A 41 -28.52 -13.90 -5.60
CA GLY A 41 -29.40 -13.53 -4.50
C GLY A 41 -28.69 -13.35 -3.15
N ILE A 42 -27.63 -14.13 -2.90
CA ILE A 42 -26.80 -13.96 -1.69
C ILE A 42 -26.03 -12.65 -1.74
N LEU A 43 -25.49 -12.26 -2.90
CA LEU A 43 -24.79 -10.98 -3.06
C LEU A 43 -25.72 -9.80 -2.73
N PHE A 44 -26.92 -9.77 -3.33
CA PHE A 44 -27.88 -8.66 -3.14
C PHE A 44 -28.45 -8.64 -1.71
N LYS A 45 -28.63 -9.81 -1.07
CA LYS A 45 -29.04 -9.88 0.32
C LYS A 45 -28.00 -9.22 1.26
N ARG A 46 -26.69 -9.37 0.97
CA ARG A 46 -25.61 -8.87 1.82
C ARG A 46 -25.20 -7.44 1.49
N PHE A 47 -25.10 -7.10 0.21
CA PHE A 47 -24.53 -5.82 -0.24
C PHE A 47 -25.55 -4.88 -0.89
N LYS A 48 -26.83 -5.29 -1.02
CA LYS A 48 -27.98 -4.54 -1.56
C LYS A 48 -27.81 -4.08 -3.01
N THR A 49 -26.72 -3.37 -3.35
CA THR A 49 -26.44 -2.87 -4.72
C THR A 49 -25.04 -3.26 -5.17
N LYS A 50 -24.81 -3.22 -6.48
CA LYS A 50 -23.49 -3.45 -7.08
C LYS A 50 -22.49 -2.38 -6.67
N GLU A 51 -22.95 -1.14 -6.53
CA GLU A 51 -22.12 0.00 -6.09
C GLU A 51 -21.72 -0.16 -4.63
N ALA A 52 -22.61 -0.65 -3.76
CA ALA A 52 -22.28 -0.97 -2.37
C ALA A 52 -21.26 -2.12 -2.28
N LEU A 53 -21.43 -3.17 -3.10
CA LEU A 53 -20.47 -4.27 -3.20
C LEU A 53 -19.12 -3.77 -3.72
N PHE A 54 -19.12 -2.91 -4.77
CA PHE A 54 -17.90 -2.32 -5.30
C PHE A 54 -17.16 -1.51 -4.23
N ARG A 55 -17.84 -0.60 -3.53
CA ARG A 55 -17.25 0.18 -2.44
C ARG A 55 -16.64 -0.71 -1.37
N ALA A 56 -17.39 -1.70 -0.90
CA ALA A 56 -16.90 -2.63 0.11
C ALA A 56 -15.68 -3.44 -0.37
N ALA A 57 -15.71 -3.92 -1.61
CA ALA A 57 -14.62 -4.67 -2.22
C ALA A 57 -13.36 -3.82 -2.45
N MET A 58 -13.52 -2.54 -2.83
CA MET A 58 -12.41 -1.61 -3.08
C MET A 58 -11.90 -0.91 -1.82
N THR A 59 -12.60 -1.03 -0.69
CA THR A 59 -12.06 -0.58 0.58
C THR A 59 -10.84 -1.44 0.92
N PRO A 60 -9.67 -0.84 1.20
CA PRO A 60 -8.49 -1.58 1.60
C PRO A 60 -8.80 -2.42 2.83
N GLN A 61 -8.71 -3.74 2.69
CA GLN A 61 -8.85 -4.67 3.81
C GLN A 61 -7.49 -4.93 4.43
N GLY A 62 -7.44 -4.98 5.74
CA GLY A 62 -6.24 -5.17 6.51
C GLY A 62 -5.88 -3.95 7.35
N ASP A 63 -4.98 -4.18 8.28
CA ASP A 63 -4.43 -3.11 9.10
C ASP A 63 -3.75 -2.07 8.20
N PRO A 64 -4.18 -0.81 8.25
CA PRO A 64 -3.53 0.28 7.52
C PRO A 64 -2.04 0.42 7.83
N ASP A 65 -1.62 -0.02 9.02
CA ASP A 65 -0.22 -0.04 9.44
C ASP A 65 0.54 -1.27 8.86
N SER A 66 -0.15 -2.21 8.18
CA SER A 66 0.47 -3.38 7.52
C SER A 66 1.45 -3.02 6.39
N LEU A 67 1.44 -1.77 5.90
CA LEU A 67 2.47 -1.26 4.99
C LEU A 67 3.79 -0.91 5.70
N LEU A 68 3.81 -0.89 7.04
CA LEU A 68 5.00 -0.77 7.87
C LEU A 68 5.07 -1.99 8.81
N PRO A 69 5.34 -3.19 8.29
CA PRO A 69 5.41 -4.40 9.13
C PRO A 69 6.68 -4.44 9.99
N ILE A 70 7.54 -3.42 9.89
CA ILE A 70 8.80 -3.30 10.61
C ILE A 70 8.59 -2.33 11.77
N ASP A 71 8.94 -2.77 12.97
CA ASP A 71 9.04 -1.91 14.14
C ASP A 71 10.33 -1.09 14.05
N LEU A 72 10.22 0.13 13.48
CA LEU A 72 11.35 1.02 13.28
C LEU A 72 11.94 1.50 14.61
N ASP A 73 11.11 1.67 15.64
CA ASP A 73 11.58 2.09 16.96
C ASP A 73 12.50 1.03 17.57
N ALA A 74 12.15 -0.25 17.38
CA ALA A 74 12.99 -1.36 17.82
C ALA A 74 14.29 -1.53 17.02
N ARG A 75 14.40 -0.89 15.86
CA ARG A 75 15.60 -0.93 14.97
C ARG A 75 16.59 0.19 15.26
N VAL A 76 16.19 1.23 15.98
CA VAL A 76 17.08 2.36 16.31
C VAL A 76 18.36 1.86 16.99
N GLY A 77 19.50 2.27 16.47
CA GLY A 77 20.83 1.87 16.98
C GLY A 77 21.25 0.44 16.64
N LYS A 78 20.47 -0.32 15.85
CA LYS A 78 20.75 -1.72 15.55
C LYS A 78 20.94 -1.97 14.05
N GLY A 79 21.87 -2.83 13.69
CA GLY A 79 22.13 -3.21 12.31
C GLY A 79 22.52 -2.03 11.42
N SER A 80 22.31 -2.15 10.11
CA SER A 80 22.55 -1.09 9.13
C SER A 80 21.27 -0.28 8.89
N VAL A 81 21.38 1.05 8.90
CA VAL A 81 20.27 1.94 8.54
C VAL A 81 19.90 1.73 7.07
N GLU A 82 20.89 1.57 6.21
CA GLU A 82 20.71 1.30 4.78
C GLU A 82 19.93 0.01 4.55
N ASP A 83 20.30 -1.09 5.23
CA ASP A 83 19.59 -2.36 5.12
C ASP A 83 18.15 -2.28 5.65
N THR A 84 17.94 -1.54 6.75
CA THR A 84 16.59 -1.28 7.29
C THR A 84 15.70 -0.54 6.28
N LEU A 85 16.26 0.47 5.59
CA LEU A 85 15.54 1.19 4.54
C LEU A 85 15.27 0.31 3.33
N VAL A 86 16.19 -0.59 2.95
CA VAL A 86 15.97 -1.56 1.86
C VAL A 86 14.85 -2.54 2.21
N GLU A 87 14.87 -3.08 3.43
CA GLU A 87 13.82 -3.96 3.92
C GLU A 87 12.46 -3.26 3.91
N LEU A 88 12.40 -2.06 4.47
CA LEU A 88 11.19 -1.22 4.49
C LEU A 88 10.69 -0.91 3.09
N GLY A 89 11.56 -0.47 2.20
CA GLY A 89 11.21 -0.12 0.82
C GLY A 89 10.64 -1.30 0.04
N THR A 90 11.17 -2.50 0.28
CA THR A 90 10.66 -3.73 -0.35
C THR A 90 9.22 -4.01 0.09
N HIS A 91 8.92 -3.94 1.38
CA HIS A 91 7.56 -4.11 1.91
C HIS A 91 6.60 -3.02 1.43
N LEU A 92 7.07 -1.76 1.35
CA LEU A 92 6.26 -0.66 0.82
C LEU A 92 5.86 -0.90 -0.64
N MET A 93 6.80 -1.33 -1.50
CA MET A 93 6.50 -1.60 -2.90
C MET A 93 5.52 -2.77 -3.08
N GLU A 94 5.67 -3.83 -2.30
CA GLU A 94 4.72 -4.94 -2.28
C GLU A 94 3.31 -4.49 -1.87
N GLY A 95 3.24 -3.64 -0.85
CA GLY A 95 1.99 -3.04 -0.38
C GLY A 95 1.36 -2.14 -1.43
N PHE A 96 2.16 -1.27 -2.05
CA PHE A 96 1.70 -0.36 -3.12
C PHE A 96 1.20 -1.11 -4.34
N SER A 97 1.85 -2.19 -4.75
CA SER A 97 1.40 -3.03 -5.86
C SER A 97 -0.01 -3.60 -5.64
N ARG A 98 -0.38 -3.85 -4.39
CA ARG A 98 -1.73 -4.33 -4.02
C ARG A 98 -2.74 -3.18 -3.86
N PHE A 99 -2.28 -2.04 -3.37
CA PHE A 99 -3.14 -0.92 -3.00
C PHE A 99 -3.46 0.00 -4.20
N ILE A 100 -2.50 0.30 -5.07
CA ILE A 100 -2.67 1.24 -6.18
C ILE A 100 -3.83 0.85 -7.11
N PRO A 101 -3.96 -0.40 -7.58
CA PRO A 101 -5.05 -0.77 -8.49
C PRO A 101 -6.43 -0.52 -7.88
N THR A 102 -6.62 -0.89 -6.61
CA THR A 102 -7.90 -0.70 -5.91
C THR A 102 -8.21 0.77 -5.69
N THR A 103 -7.22 1.58 -5.33
CA THR A 103 -7.38 3.02 -5.12
C THR A 103 -7.71 3.74 -6.43
N MET A 104 -7.02 3.40 -7.52
CA MET A 104 -7.28 3.96 -8.85
C MET A 104 -8.69 3.62 -9.35
N MET A 105 -9.12 2.37 -9.15
CA MET A 105 -10.45 1.94 -9.50
C MET A 105 -11.53 2.67 -8.68
N ALA A 106 -11.33 2.80 -7.37
CA ALA A 106 -12.22 3.55 -6.50
C ALA A 106 -12.29 5.03 -6.90
N TRP A 107 -11.18 5.60 -7.37
CA TRP A 107 -11.14 6.98 -7.83
C TRP A 107 -11.87 7.20 -9.16
N SER A 108 -11.66 6.32 -10.14
CA SER A 108 -12.29 6.45 -11.47
C SER A 108 -13.82 6.40 -11.44
N ASN A 109 -14.41 5.76 -10.43
CA ASN A 109 -15.86 5.64 -10.26
C ASN A 109 -16.50 6.69 -9.33
N ARG A 110 -15.78 7.76 -9.05
CA ARG A 110 -16.20 8.78 -8.09
C ARG A 110 -17.39 9.64 -8.58
N GLN A 111 -17.64 9.66 -9.88
CA GLN A 111 -18.66 10.55 -10.49
C GLN A 111 -20.09 10.02 -10.36
N GLU A 112 -20.29 8.74 -10.03
CA GLU A 112 -21.62 8.12 -9.98
C GLU A 112 -22.13 7.81 -8.56
N ALA A 113 -21.32 8.10 -7.53
CA ALA A 113 -21.68 7.75 -6.16
C ALA A 113 -22.26 8.95 -5.39
N GLU A 114 -23.30 8.70 -4.57
CA GLU A 114 -23.77 9.66 -3.58
C GLU A 114 -22.62 10.21 -2.72
N PRO A 115 -22.73 11.47 -2.24
CA PRO A 115 -21.68 12.06 -1.41
C PRO A 115 -21.36 11.17 -0.19
N ILE A 116 -20.17 10.60 -0.16
CA ILE A 116 -19.71 9.83 0.99
C ILE A 116 -19.33 10.82 2.07
N PRO A 117 -19.81 10.65 3.31
CA PRO A 117 -19.35 11.47 4.44
C PRO A 117 -17.82 11.47 4.51
N ARG A 118 -17.22 12.67 4.71
CA ARG A 118 -15.76 12.86 4.70
C ARG A 118 -15.03 11.84 5.58
N ALA A 119 -15.58 11.51 6.74
CA ALA A 119 -15.01 10.54 7.68
C ALA A 119 -14.96 9.10 7.14
N GLN A 120 -15.81 8.75 6.17
CA GLN A 120 -15.86 7.42 5.54
C GLN A 120 -15.20 7.40 4.17
N HIS A 121 -14.62 8.54 3.73
CA HIS A 121 -14.03 8.66 2.42
C HIS A 121 -12.68 7.93 2.37
N PRO A 122 -12.50 6.92 1.49
CA PRO A 122 -11.29 6.08 1.46
C PRO A 122 -9.99 6.89 1.30
N ILE A 123 -10.06 8.03 0.60
CA ILE A 123 -8.90 8.89 0.34
C ILE A 123 -8.49 9.68 1.59
N VAL A 124 -9.45 10.16 2.41
CA VAL A 124 -9.12 10.92 3.62
C VAL A 124 -8.32 10.04 4.59
N GLY A 125 -8.84 8.85 4.90
CA GLY A 125 -8.10 7.90 5.74
C GLY A 125 -6.77 7.45 5.11
N ALA A 126 -6.68 7.37 3.76
CA ALA A 126 -5.43 7.03 3.07
C ALA A 126 -4.37 8.13 3.21
N SER A 127 -4.76 9.42 3.15
CA SER A 127 -3.83 10.54 3.31
C SER A 127 -3.28 10.63 4.74
N GLU A 128 -4.12 10.44 5.75
CA GLU A 128 -3.69 10.41 7.15
C GLU A 128 -2.71 9.26 7.42
N ARG A 129 -3.01 8.07 6.89
CA ARG A 129 -2.11 6.91 7.00
C ARG A 129 -0.79 7.13 6.25
N ALA A 130 -0.82 7.77 5.09
CA ALA A 130 0.39 8.13 4.35
C ALA A 130 1.26 9.10 5.17
N ALA A 131 0.66 10.15 5.74
CA ALA A 131 1.35 11.11 6.59
C ALA A 131 1.97 10.42 7.83
N LYS A 132 1.21 9.53 8.48
CA LYS A 132 1.71 8.75 9.63
C LYS A 132 2.92 7.88 9.26
N ARG A 133 2.90 7.23 8.09
CA ARG A 133 4.05 6.43 7.61
C ARG A 133 5.27 7.30 7.35
N THR A 134 5.09 8.42 6.67
CA THR A 134 6.19 9.36 6.41
C THR A 134 6.81 9.84 7.72
N ARG A 135 5.97 10.20 8.68
CA ARG A 135 6.43 10.62 10.00
C ARG A 135 7.25 9.53 10.71
N LYS A 136 6.77 8.28 10.73
CA LYS A 136 7.52 7.16 11.34
C LYS A 136 8.91 6.97 10.72
N VAL A 137 9.03 7.11 9.40
CA VAL A 137 10.34 7.02 8.73
C VAL A 137 11.24 8.20 9.10
N ALA A 138 10.68 9.41 9.13
CA ALA A 138 11.41 10.61 9.54
C ALA A 138 11.90 10.50 10.99
N ASP A 139 11.03 10.06 11.91
CA ASP A 139 11.36 9.88 13.33
C ASP A 139 12.47 8.84 13.53
N TYR A 140 12.44 7.73 12.75
CA TYR A 140 13.51 6.74 12.74
C TYR A 140 14.84 7.36 12.31
N LEU A 141 14.88 8.07 11.18
CA LEU A 141 16.10 8.72 10.70
C LEU A 141 16.62 9.77 11.68
N ALA A 142 15.74 10.54 12.30
CA ALA A 142 16.10 11.50 13.35
C ALA A 142 16.69 10.81 14.59
N ALA A 143 16.17 9.64 14.96
CA ALA A 143 16.70 8.87 16.08
C ALA A 143 18.10 8.33 15.78
N GLU A 144 18.33 7.86 14.55
CA GLU A 144 19.63 7.39 14.08
C GLU A 144 20.66 8.54 13.97
N ALA A 145 20.22 9.73 13.56
CA ALA A 145 21.08 10.92 13.53
C ALA A 145 21.54 11.34 14.92
N ARG A 146 20.65 11.29 15.91
CA ARG A 146 21.03 11.57 17.32
C ARG A 146 22.12 10.62 17.85
N GLN A 147 22.28 9.46 17.24
CA GLN A 147 23.36 8.51 17.55
C GLN A 147 24.57 8.64 16.62
N GLY A 148 24.59 9.68 15.76
CA GLY A 148 25.71 9.91 14.82
C GLY A 148 25.78 8.89 13.67
N ARG A 149 24.73 8.08 13.45
CA ARG A 149 24.72 7.03 12.42
C ARG A 149 24.15 7.53 11.09
N VAL A 150 23.46 8.66 11.11
CA VAL A 150 22.96 9.39 9.95
C VAL A 150 23.36 10.85 10.14
N ARG A 151 23.72 11.54 9.04
CA ARG A 151 23.98 12.97 9.05
C ARG A 151 22.68 13.73 9.33
N GLU A 152 22.75 14.79 10.10
CA GLU A 152 21.61 15.67 10.32
C GLU A 152 21.07 16.27 9.01
N GLY A 153 19.76 16.44 8.94
CA GLY A 153 19.09 16.95 7.77
C GLY A 153 17.57 17.06 7.94
N ASP A 154 16.89 17.45 6.87
CA ASP A 154 15.43 17.48 6.81
C ASP A 154 14.88 16.06 6.57
N PHE A 155 14.62 15.34 7.66
CA PHE A 155 14.16 13.96 7.60
C PHE A 155 12.72 13.83 7.11
N ASP A 156 11.88 14.84 7.26
CA ASP A 156 10.53 14.85 6.68
C ASP A 156 10.62 14.83 5.14
N THR A 157 11.46 15.68 4.56
CA THR A 157 11.70 15.71 3.11
C THR A 157 12.35 14.41 2.62
N VAL A 158 13.33 13.86 3.34
CA VAL A 158 13.99 12.60 2.97
C VAL A 158 13.00 11.44 2.99
N ALA A 159 12.19 11.32 4.04
CA ALA A 159 11.17 10.28 4.15
C ALA A 159 10.11 10.40 3.05
N GLN A 160 9.69 11.62 2.74
CA GLN A 160 8.75 11.89 1.65
C GLN A 160 9.34 11.53 0.28
N ALA A 161 10.59 11.88 0.02
CA ALA A 161 11.30 11.55 -1.22
C ALA A 161 11.45 10.02 -1.37
N PHE A 162 11.85 9.32 -0.30
CA PHE A 162 11.96 7.86 -0.27
C PHE A 162 10.64 7.17 -0.63
N ILE A 163 9.58 7.47 0.13
CA ILE A 163 8.27 6.87 -0.09
C ILE A 163 7.70 7.26 -1.44
N GLY A 164 7.88 8.54 -1.85
CA GLY A 164 7.41 9.07 -3.13
C GLY A 164 8.07 8.41 -4.33
N ALA A 165 9.36 8.15 -4.29
CA ALA A 165 10.08 7.44 -5.36
C ALA A 165 9.54 6.01 -5.54
N LEU A 166 9.34 5.27 -4.44
CA LEU A 166 8.79 3.91 -4.46
C LEU A 166 7.35 3.89 -4.95
N TRP A 167 6.52 4.83 -4.48
CA TRP A 167 5.14 5.00 -4.94
C TRP A 167 5.08 5.29 -6.44
N HIS A 168 5.83 6.28 -6.91
CA HIS A 168 5.83 6.68 -8.32
C HIS A 168 6.24 5.52 -9.24
N HIS A 169 7.33 4.83 -8.89
CA HIS A 169 7.78 3.67 -9.65
C HIS A 169 6.70 2.58 -9.73
N THR A 170 6.12 2.23 -8.59
CA THR A 170 5.07 1.21 -8.53
C THR A 170 3.83 1.64 -9.29
N PHE A 171 3.44 2.92 -9.18
CA PHE A 171 2.31 3.49 -9.93
C PHE A 171 2.51 3.35 -11.44
N LEU A 172 3.68 3.71 -11.96
CA LEU A 172 3.99 3.56 -13.38
C LEU A 172 3.96 2.08 -13.82
N GLN A 173 4.48 1.17 -13.00
CA GLN A 173 4.42 -0.26 -13.30
C GLN A 173 2.99 -0.76 -13.40
N VAL A 174 2.12 -0.33 -12.49
CA VAL A 174 0.68 -0.67 -12.51
C VAL A 174 0.00 -0.09 -13.75
N MET A 175 0.26 1.20 -14.06
CA MET A 175 -0.38 1.89 -15.18
C MET A 175 0.04 1.33 -16.55
N LEU A 176 1.27 0.88 -16.69
CA LEU A 176 1.81 0.36 -17.94
C LEU A 176 1.60 -1.16 -18.09
N ASP A 177 0.78 -1.78 -17.23
CA ASP A 177 0.54 -3.24 -17.19
C ASP A 177 1.84 -4.07 -17.17
N LYS A 178 2.94 -3.45 -16.70
CA LYS A 178 4.25 -4.08 -16.58
C LYS A 178 4.43 -4.81 -15.25
N VAL A 179 3.36 -4.97 -14.48
CA VAL A 179 3.37 -5.69 -13.19
C VAL A 179 3.42 -7.21 -13.41
N ARG A 180 4.28 -7.66 -14.31
CA ARG A 180 4.82 -9.00 -14.14
C ARG A 180 5.75 -8.91 -12.94
N LYS A 181 5.30 -9.52 -11.85
CA LYS A 181 6.08 -9.67 -10.63
C LYS A 181 7.49 -10.12 -10.97
N GLN A 182 8.41 -9.18 -11.01
CA GLN A 182 9.85 -9.47 -11.05
C GLN A 182 10.42 -8.97 -9.73
N PRO A 183 10.36 -9.78 -8.65
CA PRO A 183 10.81 -9.39 -7.31
C PRO A 183 12.25 -8.88 -7.32
N ALA A 184 13.11 -9.46 -8.14
CA ALA A 184 14.49 -9.05 -8.30
C ALA A 184 14.63 -7.62 -8.84
N MET A 185 13.81 -7.21 -9.81
CA MET A 185 13.83 -5.84 -10.33
C MET A 185 13.30 -4.83 -9.29
N GLN A 186 12.27 -5.20 -8.54
CA GLN A 186 11.76 -4.35 -7.47
C GLN A 186 12.81 -4.13 -6.39
N GLN A 187 13.47 -5.19 -5.95
CA GLN A 187 14.53 -5.09 -4.95
C GLN A 187 15.74 -4.29 -5.46
N ALA A 188 16.12 -4.45 -6.74
CA ALA A 188 17.19 -3.66 -7.35
C ALA A 188 16.84 -2.17 -7.35
N TYR A 189 15.58 -1.81 -7.69
CA TYR A 189 15.13 -0.42 -7.64
C TYR A 189 15.16 0.15 -6.22
N VAL A 190 14.66 -0.59 -5.23
CA VAL A 190 14.72 -0.15 -3.82
C VAL A 190 16.15 0.13 -3.40
N ARG A 191 17.09 -0.80 -3.69
CA ARG A 191 18.51 -0.60 -3.38
C ARG A 191 19.08 0.64 -4.05
N ALA A 192 18.73 0.89 -5.30
CA ALA A 192 19.20 2.06 -6.03
C ALA A 192 18.69 3.37 -5.41
N VAL A 193 17.40 3.42 -5.03
CA VAL A 193 16.80 4.58 -4.33
C VAL A 193 17.48 4.80 -2.98
N VAL A 194 17.62 3.73 -2.18
CA VAL A 194 18.27 3.83 -0.87
C VAL A 194 19.72 4.29 -1.03
N HIS A 195 20.47 3.73 -1.96
CA HIS A 195 21.85 4.12 -2.22
C HIS A 195 21.98 5.60 -2.62
N ALA A 196 21.08 6.08 -3.50
CA ALA A 196 21.06 7.49 -3.92
C ALA A 196 20.79 8.44 -2.73
N LEU A 197 19.86 8.08 -1.85
CA LEU A 197 19.57 8.85 -0.64
C LEU A 197 20.69 8.73 0.39
N TRP A 198 21.29 7.53 0.53
CA TRP A 198 22.34 7.24 1.49
C TRP A 198 23.59 8.08 1.24
N THR A 199 23.92 8.38 0.01
CA THR A 199 25.04 9.28 -0.33
C THR A 199 24.90 10.65 0.34
N GLY A 200 23.66 11.13 0.52
CA GLY A 200 23.35 12.36 1.26
C GLY A 200 23.19 12.20 2.77
N LEU A 201 22.89 10.99 3.26
CA LEU A 201 22.57 10.69 4.65
C LEU A 201 23.73 10.08 5.44
N ALA A 202 24.72 9.48 4.74
CA ALA A 202 25.85 8.84 5.39
C ALA A 202 26.58 9.83 6.30
N PRO A 203 27.04 9.39 7.49
CA PRO A 203 27.77 10.24 8.40
C PRO A 203 29.06 10.74 7.70
N GLU A 204 29.44 11.98 7.99
CA GLU A 204 30.69 12.54 7.46
C GLU A 204 31.86 11.69 7.93
N ARG A 205 32.72 11.30 6.97
CA ARG A 205 33.97 10.60 7.35
C ARG A 205 34.84 11.59 8.10
N PRO A 206 35.38 11.21 9.29
CA PRO A 206 36.31 12.09 9.98
C PRO A 206 37.47 12.43 9.00
N SER A 207 37.67 13.72 8.78
CA SER A 207 38.80 14.20 7.98
C SER A 207 40.06 13.65 8.60
N LYS A 208 40.83 12.84 7.87
CA LYS A 208 42.19 12.44 8.29
C LYS A 208 43.03 13.73 8.29
N ARG A 209 43.27 14.30 9.48
CA ARG A 209 44.32 15.28 9.68
C ARG A 209 45.70 14.61 9.62
#